data_08f7a47672fb16216f83da741e99590b
#
_entry.id   08f7a47672fb16216f83da741e99590b
#
_cell.length_a   1.000
_cell.length_b   1.000
_cell.length_c   1.000
_cell.angle_alpha   90.00
_cell.angle_beta   90.00
_cell.angle_gamma   90.00
#
_symmetry.space_group_name_H-M   'P 1'
#
loop_
_entity.id
_entity.type
_entity.pdbx_description
1 polymer ?
#
loop_
_entity_poly.entity_id
_entity_poly.type
_entity_poly.pdbx_seq_one_letter_code
_entity_poly.pdbx_strand_id
1 'polypeptide(L)'
;SRDNRTKVLAEIATQYERAIVFCRTKHGSDRLAGNLESMGINTCVIHGNRSQAQREKALEQFRRGKATVMVATDVAARGIHIDAVPVVVHFDMPEDPKDYIHRSGRTGRAGMKGTVISLIDKSMRRTTTSLCRGMKFDVIYDEPNFNLSEPAKPVRPGEIGAVVATLLKVESD
;
A
#
# COMPACT_ATOMS: atom_id res chain seq x y z
N SER A 1 -12.24 3.55 11.57
CA SER A 1 -12.89 2.27 11.20
C SER A 1 -12.27 1.70 9.92
N ARG A 2 -12.52 0.43 9.65
CA ARG A 2 -12.05 -0.22 8.41
C ARG A 2 -12.67 0.41 7.17
N ASP A 3 -13.91 0.85 7.27
CA ASP A 3 -14.63 1.52 6.17
C ASP A 3 -13.98 2.86 5.80
N ASN A 4 -13.52 3.61 6.78
CA ASN A 4 -12.77 4.85 6.52
C ASN A 4 -11.45 4.58 5.82
N ARG A 5 -10.72 3.53 6.19
CA ARG A 5 -9.50 3.13 5.48
C ARG A 5 -9.77 2.79 4.03
N THR A 6 -10.86 2.07 3.76
CA THR A 6 -11.24 1.69 2.39
C THR A 6 -11.56 2.91 1.54
N LYS A 7 -12.29 3.88 2.08
CA LYS A 7 -12.59 5.15 1.38
C LYS A 7 -11.30 5.94 1.07
N VAL A 8 -10.42 6.07 2.06
CA VAL A 8 -9.14 6.75 1.87
C VAL A 8 -8.28 6.03 0.83
N LEU A 9 -8.24 4.69 0.88
CA LEU A 9 -7.52 3.90 -0.11
C LEU A 9 -8.09 4.10 -1.53
N ALA A 10 -9.41 4.13 -1.67
CA ALA A 10 -10.05 4.37 -2.96
C ALA A 10 -9.63 5.71 -3.57
N GLU A 11 -9.53 6.75 -2.74
CA GLU A 11 -9.06 8.06 -3.18
C GLU A 11 -7.57 8.06 -3.55
N ILE A 12 -6.73 7.41 -2.77
CA ILE A 12 -5.31 7.21 -3.11
C ILE A 12 -5.19 6.50 -4.46
N ALA A 13 -5.97 5.45 -4.68
CA ALA A 13 -5.93 4.66 -5.91
C ALA A 13 -6.30 5.48 -7.16
N THR A 14 -7.09 6.54 -7.02
CA THR A 14 -7.41 7.43 -8.16
C THR A 14 -6.27 8.39 -8.51
N GLN A 15 -5.32 8.59 -7.62
CA GLN A 15 -4.21 9.54 -7.80
C GLN A 15 -2.95 8.91 -8.36
N TYR A 16 -2.85 7.58 -8.35
CA TYR A 16 -1.70 6.85 -8.85
C TYR A 16 -2.12 5.92 -9.99
N GLU A 17 -1.25 5.77 -10.97
CA GLU A 17 -1.48 4.87 -12.11
C GLU A 17 -1.65 3.42 -11.67
N ARG A 18 -0.84 2.97 -10.73
CA ARG A 18 -0.89 1.63 -10.14
C ARG A 18 -0.51 1.65 -8.67
N ALA A 19 -1.10 0.76 -7.89
CA ALA A 19 -0.81 0.61 -6.47
C ALA A 19 -0.76 -0.87 -6.07
N ILE A 20 0.19 -1.21 -5.20
CA ILE A 20 0.16 -2.48 -4.46
C ILE A 20 -0.30 -2.18 -3.04
N VAL A 21 -1.31 -2.91 -2.58
CA VAL A 21 -1.91 -2.75 -1.26
C VAL A 21 -1.70 -4.02 -0.44
N PHE A 22 -1.10 -3.88 0.71
CA PHE A 22 -0.84 -5.01 1.62
C PHE A 22 -1.86 -5.10 2.72
N CYS A 23 -2.49 -6.27 2.82
CA CYS A 23 -3.40 -6.66 3.88
C CYS A 23 -2.80 -7.79 4.73
N ARG A 24 -3.22 -7.86 5.98
CA ARG A 24 -2.75 -8.90 6.91
C ARG A 24 -3.30 -10.28 6.59
N THR A 25 -4.58 -10.38 6.22
CA THR A 25 -5.27 -11.66 6.08
C THR A 25 -5.84 -11.89 4.69
N LYS A 26 -5.97 -13.16 4.31
CA LYS A 26 -6.59 -13.62 3.05
C LYS A 26 -8.03 -13.10 2.91
N HIS A 27 -8.84 -13.28 3.95
CA HIS A 27 -10.23 -12.80 3.96
C HIS A 27 -10.32 -11.28 3.92
N GLY A 28 -9.42 -10.59 4.61
CA GLY A 28 -9.31 -9.14 4.55
C GLY A 28 -8.97 -8.63 3.16
N SER A 29 -8.10 -9.33 2.45
CA SER A 29 -7.72 -9.02 1.07
C SER A 29 -8.90 -9.16 0.11
N ASP A 30 -9.63 -10.27 0.20
CA ASP A 30 -10.80 -10.51 -0.66
C ASP A 30 -11.91 -9.48 -0.40
N ARG A 31 -12.19 -9.17 0.86
CA ARG A 31 -13.17 -8.16 1.24
C ARG A 31 -12.79 -6.77 0.72
N LEU A 32 -11.53 -6.40 0.90
CA LEU A 32 -11.03 -5.10 0.43
C LEU A 32 -11.14 -4.98 -1.08
N ALA A 33 -10.73 -6.00 -1.82
CA ALA A 33 -10.84 -6.02 -3.27
C ALA A 33 -12.29 -5.89 -3.74
N GLY A 34 -13.22 -6.62 -3.13
CA GLY A 34 -14.64 -6.51 -3.44
C GLY A 34 -15.20 -5.11 -3.18
N ASN A 35 -14.79 -4.48 -2.08
CA ASN A 35 -15.19 -3.11 -1.78
C ASN A 35 -14.63 -2.09 -2.79
N LEU A 36 -13.37 -2.23 -3.18
CA LEU A 36 -12.76 -1.36 -4.19
C LEU A 36 -13.44 -1.53 -5.56
N GLU A 37 -13.74 -2.74 -5.96
CA GLU A 37 -14.46 -3.01 -7.21
C GLU A 37 -15.87 -2.41 -7.20
N SER A 38 -16.58 -2.48 -6.09
CA SER A 38 -17.89 -1.83 -5.93
C SER A 38 -17.82 -0.30 -6.05
N MET A 39 -16.64 0.28 -5.83
CA MET A 39 -16.35 1.71 -6.03
C MET A 39 -15.83 2.04 -7.44
N GLY A 40 -15.81 1.07 -8.35
CA GLY A 40 -15.35 1.25 -9.73
C GLY A 40 -13.84 1.15 -9.93
N ILE A 41 -13.10 0.62 -8.96
CA ILE A 41 -11.64 0.45 -9.05
C ILE A 41 -11.33 -0.99 -9.46
N ASN A 42 -10.70 -1.16 -10.60
CA ASN A 42 -10.30 -2.47 -11.10
C ASN A 42 -9.18 -3.04 -10.23
N THR A 43 -9.47 -4.13 -9.54
CA THR A 43 -8.62 -4.72 -8.52
C THR A 43 -8.33 -6.19 -8.80
N CYS A 44 -7.13 -6.63 -8.55
CA CYS A 44 -6.77 -8.04 -8.48
C CYS A 44 -6.25 -8.41 -7.09
N VAL A 45 -6.30 -9.70 -6.77
CA VAL A 45 -5.95 -10.20 -5.42
C VAL A 45 -4.97 -11.35 -5.53
N ILE A 46 -3.96 -11.33 -4.68
CA ILE A 46 -3.01 -12.43 -4.52
C ILE A 46 -2.88 -12.80 -3.05
N HIS A 47 -3.25 -14.03 -2.71
CA HIS A 47 -3.06 -14.62 -1.38
C HIS A 47 -2.92 -16.14 -1.45
N GLY A 48 -2.64 -16.77 -0.31
CA GLY A 48 -2.30 -18.19 -0.23
C GLY A 48 -3.38 -19.19 -0.66
N ASN A 49 -4.67 -18.78 -0.68
CA ASN A 49 -5.77 -19.62 -1.14
C ASN A 49 -6.00 -19.53 -2.66
N ARG A 50 -5.21 -18.72 -3.36
CA ARG A 50 -5.26 -18.63 -4.82
C ARG A 50 -4.37 -19.70 -5.45
N SER A 51 -4.85 -20.34 -6.50
CA SER A 51 -4.05 -21.28 -7.30
C SER A 51 -2.93 -20.55 -8.04
N GLN A 52 -1.92 -21.28 -8.50
CA GLN A 52 -0.84 -20.70 -9.32
C GLN A 52 -1.39 -20.03 -10.59
N ALA A 53 -2.36 -20.66 -11.25
CA ALA A 53 -3.01 -20.08 -12.42
C ALA A 53 -3.75 -18.78 -12.10
N GLN A 54 -4.46 -18.73 -10.98
CA GLN A 54 -5.13 -17.50 -10.52
C GLN A 54 -4.14 -16.38 -10.19
N ARG A 55 -3.01 -16.72 -9.57
CA ARG A 55 -1.94 -15.76 -9.26
C ARG A 55 -1.32 -15.18 -10.53
N GLU A 56 -0.99 -16.03 -11.51
CA GLU A 56 -0.44 -15.60 -12.78
C GLU A 56 -1.41 -14.71 -13.57
N LYS A 57 -2.70 -15.06 -13.56
CA LYS A 57 -3.74 -14.23 -14.16
C LYS A 57 -3.84 -12.86 -13.52
N ALA A 58 -3.82 -12.80 -12.19
CA ALA A 58 -3.86 -11.54 -11.44
C ALA A 58 -2.64 -10.65 -11.75
N LEU A 59 -1.44 -11.25 -11.78
CA LEU A 59 -0.20 -10.58 -12.14
C LEU A 59 -0.25 -9.99 -13.55
N GLU A 60 -0.75 -10.75 -14.50
CA GLU A 60 -0.88 -10.31 -15.88
C GLU A 60 -1.89 -9.16 -16.04
N GLN A 61 -3.02 -9.23 -15.35
CA GLN A 61 -3.99 -8.16 -15.33
C GLN A 61 -3.39 -6.86 -14.77
N PHE A 62 -2.58 -6.97 -13.73
CA PHE A 62 -1.90 -5.84 -13.13
C PHE A 62 -0.80 -5.27 -14.04
N ARG A 63 0.03 -6.11 -14.64
CA ARG A 63 1.07 -5.68 -15.59
C ARG A 63 0.49 -4.95 -16.80
N ARG A 64 -0.64 -5.42 -17.33
CA ARG A 64 -1.31 -4.82 -18.48
C ARG A 64 -2.16 -3.59 -18.14
N GLY A 65 -2.27 -3.24 -16.87
CA GLY A 65 -3.08 -2.12 -16.42
C GLY A 65 -4.59 -2.38 -16.46
N LYS A 66 -5.04 -3.62 -16.66
CA LYS A 66 -6.45 -4.00 -16.52
C LYS A 66 -6.90 -3.92 -15.07
N ALA A 67 -6.03 -4.28 -14.13
CA ALA A 67 -6.18 -3.98 -12.72
C ALA A 67 -5.19 -2.89 -12.34
N THR A 68 -5.66 -1.81 -11.75
CA THR A 68 -4.82 -0.70 -11.30
C THR A 68 -4.41 -0.82 -9.84
N VAL A 69 -5.09 -1.67 -9.08
CA VAL A 69 -4.76 -2.00 -7.70
C VAL A 69 -4.57 -3.50 -7.55
N MET A 70 -3.47 -3.89 -6.95
CA MET A 70 -3.24 -5.27 -6.52
C MET A 70 -3.27 -5.34 -5.00
N VAL A 71 -4.17 -6.13 -4.45
CA VAL A 71 -4.24 -6.43 -3.02
C VAL A 71 -3.51 -7.74 -2.75
N ALA A 72 -2.56 -7.74 -1.83
CA ALA A 72 -1.74 -8.89 -1.52
C ALA A 72 -1.55 -9.10 -0.02
N THR A 73 -1.27 -10.35 0.37
CA THR A 73 -0.71 -10.68 1.67
C THR A 73 0.81 -10.81 1.56
N ASP A 74 1.54 -10.68 2.68
CA ASP A 74 3.01 -10.74 2.68
C ASP A 74 3.55 -12.05 2.11
N VAL A 75 2.97 -13.17 2.54
CA VAL A 75 3.41 -14.50 2.08
C VAL A 75 3.23 -14.67 0.58
N ALA A 76 2.10 -14.22 0.05
CA ALA A 76 1.83 -14.34 -1.38
C ALA A 76 2.67 -13.38 -2.24
N ALA A 77 3.06 -12.24 -1.67
CA ALA A 77 3.92 -11.27 -2.36
C ALA A 77 5.38 -11.69 -2.44
N ARG A 78 5.82 -12.63 -1.60
CA ARG A 78 7.17 -13.20 -1.69
C ARG A 78 7.31 -13.99 -2.99
N GLY A 79 8.39 -13.74 -3.72
CA GLY A 79 8.65 -14.40 -5.01
C GLY A 79 7.88 -13.82 -6.21
N ILE A 80 7.13 -12.75 -6.02
CA ILE A 80 6.51 -12.01 -7.11
C ILE A 80 7.46 -10.93 -7.60
N HIS A 81 7.72 -10.93 -8.90
CA HIS A 81 8.52 -9.91 -9.57
C HIS A 81 7.63 -8.77 -10.08
N ILE A 82 7.11 -7.97 -9.16
CA ILE A 82 6.49 -6.68 -9.50
C ILE A 82 7.27 -5.59 -8.78
N ASP A 83 8.00 -4.85 -9.56
CA ASP A 83 8.83 -3.75 -9.10
C ASP A 83 8.43 -2.45 -9.80
N ALA A 84 8.88 -1.34 -9.24
CA ALA A 84 8.69 0.00 -9.80
C ALA A 84 7.22 0.44 -9.90
N VAL A 85 6.36 0.04 -8.95
CA VAL A 85 5.04 0.64 -8.83
C VAL A 85 5.14 2.03 -8.21
N PRO A 86 4.29 2.98 -8.62
CA PRO A 86 4.34 4.36 -8.10
C PRO A 86 4.08 4.45 -6.61
N VAL A 87 3.21 3.60 -6.07
CA VAL A 87 2.84 3.61 -4.65
C VAL A 87 2.64 2.21 -4.08
N VAL A 88 3.13 2.03 -2.87
CA VAL A 88 2.83 0.89 -1.99
C VAL A 88 2.00 1.38 -0.83
N VAL A 89 0.89 0.73 -0.56
CA VAL A 89 -0.01 1.08 0.56
C VAL A 89 -0.03 -0.05 1.58
N HIS A 90 0.27 0.28 2.82
CA HIS A 90 0.05 -0.61 3.95
C HIS A 90 -1.37 -0.37 4.48
N PHE A 91 -2.33 -1.17 4.03
CA PHE A 91 -3.69 -1.12 4.55
C PHE A 91 -3.74 -1.59 6.01
N ASP A 92 -2.99 -2.66 6.28
CA ASP A 92 -2.64 -3.10 7.63
C ASP A 92 -1.13 -2.96 7.81
N MET A 93 -0.70 -2.35 8.92
CA MET A 93 0.72 -2.22 9.24
C MET A 93 1.36 -3.59 9.43
N PRO A 94 2.56 -3.82 8.93
CA PRO A 94 3.32 -5.02 9.25
C PRO A 94 3.77 -4.97 10.71
N GLU A 95 3.86 -6.14 11.32
CA GLU A 95 4.37 -6.28 12.69
C GLU A 95 5.91 -6.35 12.72
N ASP A 96 6.50 -6.87 11.65
CA ASP A 96 7.94 -7.06 11.51
C ASP A 96 8.55 -5.97 10.62
N PRO A 97 9.67 -5.33 11.05
CA PRO A 97 10.43 -4.40 10.22
C PRO A 97 10.86 -4.97 8.87
N LYS A 98 11.19 -6.27 8.81
CA LYS A 98 11.56 -6.94 7.55
C LYS A 98 10.41 -6.93 6.55
N ASP A 99 9.18 -7.19 7.00
CA ASP A 99 8.01 -7.15 6.13
C ASP A 99 7.75 -5.72 5.63
N TYR A 100 7.97 -4.72 6.47
CA TYR A 100 7.89 -3.32 6.06
C TYR A 100 8.86 -3.02 4.91
N ILE A 101 10.12 -3.43 5.04
CA ILE A 101 11.16 -3.24 4.01
C ILE A 101 10.80 -4.00 2.73
N HIS A 102 10.38 -5.26 2.84
CA HIS A 102 10.00 -6.08 1.69
C HIS A 102 8.80 -5.51 0.94
N ARG A 103 7.77 -5.04 1.66
CA ARG A 103 6.61 -4.37 1.06
C ARG A 103 7.04 -3.09 0.36
N SER A 104 7.76 -2.23 1.07
CA SER A 104 8.20 -0.93 0.57
C SER A 104 9.15 -1.05 -0.62
N GLY A 105 9.92 -2.11 -0.69
CA GLY A 105 10.86 -2.39 -1.78
C GLY A 105 10.22 -2.67 -3.15
N ARG A 106 8.89 -2.64 -3.25
CA ARG A 106 8.16 -2.72 -4.55
C ARG A 106 8.04 -1.38 -5.25
N THR A 107 8.42 -0.31 -4.59
CA THR A 107 8.45 1.04 -5.13
C THR A 107 9.84 1.68 -4.98
N GLY A 108 10.12 2.76 -5.68
CA GLY A 108 11.37 3.50 -5.55
C GLY A 108 12.61 2.80 -6.08
N ARG A 109 12.48 1.87 -7.03
CA ARG A 109 13.61 1.14 -7.62
C ARG A 109 14.09 1.76 -8.94
N ALA A 110 15.33 1.44 -9.33
CA ALA A 110 15.95 1.81 -10.61
C ALA A 110 15.97 3.34 -10.86
N GLY A 111 16.20 4.15 -9.82
CA GLY A 111 16.23 5.61 -9.93
C GLY A 111 14.85 6.26 -10.06
N MET A 112 13.75 5.48 -10.03
CA MET A 112 12.39 6.00 -10.03
C MET A 112 11.96 6.39 -8.62
N LYS A 113 11.23 7.48 -8.51
CA LYS A 113 10.62 7.92 -7.25
C LYS A 113 9.47 6.98 -6.89
N GLY A 114 9.40 6.59 -5.62
CA GLY A 114 8.31 5.79 -5.09
C GLY A 114 7.73 6.39 -3.83
N THR A 115 6.48 6.10 -3.55
CA THR A 115 5.76 6.54 -2.35
C THR A 115 5.28 5.32 -1.57
N VAL A 116 5.46 5.36 -0.26
CA VAL A 116 4.90 4.37 0.68
C VAL A 116 3.90 5.07 1.57
N ILE A 117 2.66 4.61 1.56
CA ILE A 117 1.58 5.16 2.38
C ILE A 117 1.12 4.11 3.38
N SER A 118 1.13 4.46 4.65
CA SER A 118 0.62 3.60 5.72
C SER A 118 -0.67 4.17 6.29
N LEU A 119 -1.75 3.39 6.24
CA LEU A 119 -3.05 3.79 6.79
C LEU A 119 -3.10 3.42 8.26
N ILE A 120 -2.90 4.38 9.12
CA ILE A 120 -2.86 4.21 10.57
C ILE A 120 -3.89 5.07 11.28
N ASP A 121 -4.26 4.68 12.48
CA ASP A 121 -4.98 5.55 13.40
C ASP A 121 -4.00 6.30 14.34
N LYS A 122 -4.52 7.24 15.09
CA LYS A 122 -3.70 8.06 16.00
C LYS A 122 -2.97 7.23 17.06
N SER A 123 -3.55 6.12 17.50
CA SER A 123 -2.94 5.23 18.51
C SER A 123 -1.68 4.54 17.97
N MET A 124 -1.60 4.28 16.68
CA MET A 124 -0.48 3.61 16.03
C MET A 124 0.69 4.56 15.70
N ARG A 125 0.50 5.87 15.83
CA ARG A 125 1.51 6.87 15.44
C ARG A 125 2.86 6.63 16.10
N ARG A 126 2.85 6.36 17.40
CA ARG A 126 4.07 6.15 18.19
C ARG A 126 4.85 4.91 17.72
N THR A 127 4.14 3.81 17.54
CA THR A 127 4.72 2.55 17.06
C THR A 127 5.25 2.68 15.64
N THR A 128 4.50 3.33 14.75
CA THR A 128 4.93 3.60 13.38
C THR A 128 6.18 4.47 13.33
N THR A 129 6.22 5.55 14.11
CA THR A 129 7.42 6.40 14.19
C THR A 129 8.64 5.62 14.66
N SER A 130 8.48 4.79 15.69
CA SER A 130 9.58 3.97 16.22
C SER A 130 10.08 2.96 15.19
N LEU A 131 9.16 2.28 14.51
CA LEU A 131 9.48 1.33 13.44
C LEU A 131 10.26 1.99 12.30
N CYS A 132 9.77 3.09 11.78
CA CYS A 132 10.39 3.80 10.66
C CYS A 132 11.74 4.41 11.05
N ARG A 133 11.87 4.96 12.25
CA ARG A 133 13.13 5.50 12.75
C ARG A 133 14.20 4.41 12.88
N GLY A 134 13.84 3.23 13.36
CA GLY A 134 14.73 2.07 13.41
C GLY A 134 15.26 1.65 12.04
N MET A 135 14.51 1.91 10.99
CA MET A 135 14.89 1.66 9.59
C MET A 135 15.51 2.87 8.89
N LYS A 136 15.72 3.98 9.60
CA LYS A 136 16.22 5.27 9.07
C LYS A 136 15.31 5.91 8.01
N PHE A 137 14.01 5.70 8.12
CA PHE A 137 13.01 6.39 7.32
C PHE A 137 12.40 7.56 8.09
N ASP A 138 12.30 8.70 7.42
CA ASP A 138 11.53 9.83 7.91
C ASP A 138 10.05 9.62 7.58
N VAL A 139 9.19 9.81 8.57
CA VAL A 139 7.75 9.67 8.42
C VAL A 139 7.09 11.03 8.41
N ILE A 140 6.36 11.30 7.34
CA ILE A 140 5.48 12.46 7.25
C ILE A 140 4.08 12.00 7.65
N TYR A 141 3.52 12.63 8.67
CA TYR A 141 2.15 12.39 9.08
C TYR A 141 1.24 13.40 8.41
N ASP A 142 0.30 12.90 7.63
CA ASP A 142 -0.71 13.71 6.97
C ASP A 142 -2.11 13.23 7.37
N GLU A 143 -3.05 14.18 7.45
CA GLU A 143 -4.46 13.84 7.55
C GLU A 143 -5.02 13.70 6.13
N PRO A 144 -5.96 12.78 5.90
CA PRO A 144 -6.52 12.60 4.58
C PRO A 144 -7.35 13.83 4.17
N ASN A 145 -6.70 14.76 3.54
CA ASN A 145 -7.33 15.95 2.93
C ASN A 145 -7.36 15.86 1.40
N PHE A 146 -6.91 14.71 0.86
CA PHE A 146 -6.91 14.37 -0.57
C PHE A 146 -6.16 15.34 -1.49
N ASN A 147 -5.38 16.26 -0.95
CA ASN A 147 -4.48 17.12 -1.70
C ASN A 147 -3.05 16.53 -1.71
N LEU A 148 -2.91 15.27 -2.12
CA LEU A 148 -1.59 14.67 -2.38
C LEU A 148 -1.00 15.19 -3.71
N SER A 149 -1.27 16.43 -4.06
CA SER A 149 -0.85 17.04 -5.32
C SER A 149 0.63 17.37 -5.39
N GLU A 150 1.35 17.31 -4.28
CA GLU A 150 2.80 17.42 -4.29
C GLU A 150 3.44 16.13 -3.79
N PRO A 151 4.25 15.44 -4.61
CA PRO A 151 5.07 14.35 -4.11
C PRO A 151 5.99 14.90 -3.04
N ALA A 152 6.02 14.27 -1.88
CA ALA A 152 6.96 14.63 -0.83
C ALA A 152 8.38 14.68 -1.40
N LYS A 153 9.17 15.67 -0.97
CA LYS A 153 10.52 15.88 -1.49
C LYS A 153 11.34 14.59 -1.36
N PRO A 154 12.03 14.18 -2.41
CA PRO A 154 12.82 12.96 -2.39
C PRO A 154 13.91 13.03 -1.31
N VAL A 155 14.02 11.99 -0.51
CA VAL A 155 14.96 11.96 0.63
C VAL A 155 16.39 11.75 0.17
N ARG A 156 16.68 10.97 -0.85
CA ARG A 156 18.00 10.85 -1.53
C ARG A 156 17.88 10.07 -2.85
N PRO A 157 18.85 10.20 -3.77
CA PRO A 157 18.87 9.37 -4.99
C PRO A 157 18.97 7.88 -4.64
N GLY A 158 18.04 7.07 -5.15
CA GLY A 158 17.99 5.63 -4.92
C GLY A 158 17.22 5.19 -3.67
N GLU A 159 16.73 6.11 -2.86
CA GLU A 159 15.89 5.83 -1.72
C GLU A 159 14.39 5.99 -2.04
N ILE A 160 13.53 5.41 -1.20
CA ILE A 160 12.08 5.60 -1.26
C ILE A 160 11.79 7.10 -1.15
N GLY A 161 11.13 7.68 -2.13
CA GLY A 161 10.95 9.12 -2.25
C GLY A 161 10.08 9.76 -1.16
N ALA A 162 9.17 9.01 -0.57
CA ALA A 162 8.38 9.44 0.57
C ALA A 162 7.79 8.26 1.34
N VAL A 163 7.80 8.35 2.65
CA VAL A 163 7.01 7.50 3.53
C VAL A 163 5.96 8.38 4.18
N VAL A 164 4.72 8.17 3.84
CA VAL A 164 3.59 8.92 4.36
C VAL A 164 2.76 8.02 5.25
N ALA A 165 2.59 8.42 6.50
CA ALA A 165 1.65 7.78 7.39
C ALA A 165 0.37 8.62 7.43
N THR A 166 -0.65 8.16 6.75
CA THR A 166 -1.94 8.85 6.74
C THR A 166 -2.70 8.56 8.03
N LEU A 167 -2.92 9.60 8.82
CA LEU A 167 -3.71 9.53 10.04
C LEU A 167 -5.20 9.51 9.70
N LEU A 168 -5.84 8.41 9.99
CA LEU A 168 -7.29 8.29 9.84
C LEU A 168 -7.99 9.02 10.99
N LYS A 169 -8.95 9.88 10.67
CA LYS A 169 -9.83 10.44 11.70
C LYS A 169 -10.61 9.30 12.35
N VAL A 170 -10.50 9.22 13.67
CA VAL A 170 -11.45 8.43 14.44
C VAL A 170 -12.72 9.25 14.48
N GLU A 171 -13.76 8.79 13.78
CA GLU A 171 -15.10 9.33 14.02
C GLU A 171 -15.42 9.02 15.48
N SER A 172 -15.53 10.04 16.27
CA SER A 172 -16.11 9.93 17.61
C SER A 172 -17.59 9.61 17.42
N ASP A 173 -17.95 8.43 17.85
CA ASP A 173 -19.35 8.04 17.96
C ASP A 173 -20.13 9.02 18.84
#